data_e5ed57a4023ee36f3699fbaa28a420aa
#
_entry.id   e5ed57a4023ee36f3699fbaa28a420aa
#
_cell.length_a   1.000
_cell.length_b   1.000
_cell.length_c   1.000
_cell.angle_alpha   90.00
_cell.angle_beta   90.00
_cell.angle_gamma   90.00
#
_symmetry.space_group_name_H-M   'P 1'
#
loop_
_entity.id
_entity.type
_entity.pdbx_description
1 polymer ?
#
loop_
_entity_poly.entity_id
_entity_poly.type
_entity_poly.pdbx_seq_one_letter_code
_entity_poly.pdbx_strand_id
1 'polypeptide(L)'
;MEKHGGFPHRISATINNEKYETLRRQSESHGYDISLVARWMLIPSRVEKLQRGNLESLEGAMRRPLYQGVKGGERKRGKQRNFWLTDAEFELVTRAAAKRGLIRSAYVAATIHEQIGLADSQGWPLPDGITNASVDAEAKNLLRKMEESASEESTGN
;
A
#
# COMPACT_ATOMS: atom_id res chain seq x y z
N MET A 1 -7.80 -26.43 6.63
CA MET A 1 -8.28 -25.06 6.84
C MET A 1 -7.17 -24.07 6.52
N GLU A 2 -7.47 -23.14 5.67
CA GLU A 2 -6.49 -22.13 5.30
C GLU A 2 -6.36 -21.07 6.39
N LYS A 3 -5.14 -20.75 6.74
CA LYS A 3 -4.88 -19.75 7.79
C LYS A 3 -5.35 -18.34 7.39
N HIS A 4 -5.36 -18.05 6.11
CA HIS A 4 -5.63 -16.70 5.63
C HIS A 4 -6.84 -16.61 4.72
N GLY A 5 -7.74 -17.58 4.81
CA GLY A 5 -9.05 -17.56 4.16
C GLY A 5 -9.06 -16.92 2.80
N GLY A 6 -9.65 -15.73 2.67
CA GLY A 6 -9.71 -14.98 1.42
C GLY A 6 -8.46 -14.20 1.05
N PHE A 7 -7.32 -14.42 1.71
CA PHE A 7 -6.09 -13.67 1.49
C PHE A 7 -4.94 -14.60 1.11
N PRO A 8 -4.94 -15.15 -0.12
CA PRO A 8 -3.95 -16.16 -0.50
C PRO A 8 -2.57 -15.59 -0.86
N HIS A 9 -2.45 -14.29 -1.00
CA HIS A 9 -1.21 -13.67 -1.46
C HIS A 9 -0.48 -12.91 -0.37
N ARG A 10 0.79 -13.22 -0.19
CA ARG A 10 1.63 -12.55 0.79
C ARG A 10 2.65 -11.67 0.09
N ILE A 11 2.79 -10.44 0.57
CA ILE A 11 3.90 -9.57 0.20
C ILE A 11 4.63 -9.21 1.48
N SER A 12 5.94 -9.39 1.49
CA SER A 12 6.76 -9.02 2.63
C SER A 12 7.49 -7.72 2.32
N ALA A 13 7.46 -6.78 3.25
CA ALA A 13 8.12 -5.49 3.06
C ALA A 13 8.69 -5.01 4.39
N THR A 14 9.81 -4.31 4.32
CA THR A 14 10.45 -3.77 5.52
C THR A 14 9.83 -2.42 5.84
N ILE A 15 9.24 -2.32 7.03
CA ILE A 15 8.57 -1.10 7.48
C ILE A 15 9.30 -0.58 8.73
N ASN A 16 9.54 0.72 8.78
CA ASN A 16 10.12 1.39 9.93
C ASN A 16 9.30 1.06 11.17
N ASN A 17 9.99 0.70 12.26
CA ASN A 17 9.32 0.26 13.49
C ASN A 17 8.42 1.33 14.09
N GLU A 18 8.88 2.57 14.13
CA GLU A 18 8.08 3.67 14.68
C GLU A 18 6.84 3.95 13.85
N LYS A 19 7.00 3.92 12.52
CA LYS A 19 5.86 4.12 11.62
C LYS A 19 4.86 2.99 11.72
N TYR A 20 5.34 1.76 11.79
CA TYR A 20 4.47 0.61 11.95
C TYR A 20 3.68 0.68 13.26
N GLU A 21 4.35 1.06 14.35
CA GLU A 21 3.71 1.21 15.64
C GLU A 21 2.66 2.32 15.61
N THR A 22 2.94 3.43 14.92
CA THR A 22 1.97 4.50 14.74
C THR A 22 0.75 3.98 13.98
N LEU A 23 0.99 3.25 12.90
CA LEU A 23 -0.10 2.64 12.12
C LEU A 23 -0.95 1.73 13.00
N ARG A 24 -0.30 0.89 13.81
CA ARG A 24 -1.01 -0.02 14.69
C ARG A 24 -1.89 0.73 15.69
N ARG A 25 -1.32 1.72 16.38
CA ARG A 25 -2.06 2.49 17.38
C ARG A 25 -3.24 3.24 16.78
N GLN A 26 -3.01 3.88 15.64
CA GLN A 26 -4.06 4.66 14.99
C GLN A 26 -5.16 3.75 14.43
N SER A 27 -4.78 2.62 13.87
CA SER A 27 -5.78 1.65 13.40
C SER A 27 -6.66 1.19 14.55
N GLU A 28 -6.05 0.77 15.64
CA GLU A 28 -6.77 0.29 16.82
C GLU A 28 -7.65 1.36 17.43
N SER A 29 -7.18 2.61 17.48
CA SER A 29 -7.96 3.71 18.04
C SER A 29 -9.22 4.01 17.22
N HIS A 30 -9.21 3.67 15.93
CA HIS A 30 -10.38 3.80 15.06
C HIS A 30 -11.21 2.52 15.00
N GLY A 31 -10.81 1.50 15.75
CA GLY A 31 -11.53 0.23 15.77
C GLY A 31 -11.20 -0.70 14.61
N TYR A 32 -10.08 -0.49 13.96
CA TYR A 32 -9.66 -1.30 12.81
C TYR A 32 -8.47 -2.18 13.12
N ASP A 33 -8.42 -3.33 12.43
CA ASP A 33 -7.24 -4.17 12.43
C ASP A 33 -6.16 -3.51 11.56
N ILE A 34 -4.90 -3.60 12.00
CA ILE A 34 -3.80 -2.98 11.28
C ILE A 34 -3.69 -3.47 9.84
N SER A 35 -3.90 -4.76 9.61
CA SER A 35 -3.81 -5.31 8.25
C SER A 35 -4.85 -4.72 7.32
N LEU A 36 -6.03 -4.42 7.85
CA LEU A 36 -7.09 -3.79 7.06
C LEU A 36 -6.71 -2.38 6.62
N VAL A 37 -6.19 -1.57 7.55
CA VAL A 37 -5.79 -0.21 7.24
C VAL A 37 -4.62 -0.21 6.26
N ALA A 38 -3.66 -1.12 6.44
CA ALA A 38 -2.53 -1.25 5.53
C ALA A 38 -3.01 -1.54 4.10
N ARG A 39 -3.93 -2.48 3.92
CA ARG A 39 -4.48 -2.80 2.60
C ARG A 39 -5.24 -1.62 2.00
N TRP A 40 -5.99 -0.91 2.84
CA TRP A 40 -6.69 0.30 2.42
C TRP A 40 -5.70 1.34 1.89
N MET A 41 -4.55 1.51 2.56
CA MET A 41 -3.51 2.44 2.14
C MET A 41 -2.87 2.07 0.81
N LEU A 42 -2.87 0.79 0.46
CA LEU A 42 -2.23 0.31 -0.77
C LEU A 42 -3.07 0.54 -2.02
N ILE A 43 -4.32 0.97 -1.89
CA ILE A 43 -5.17 1.23 -3.05
C ILE A 43 -4.60 2.39 -3.87
N PRO A 44 -4.33 2.20 -5.17
CA PRO A 44 -3.70 3.24 -6.00
C PRO A 44 -4.39 4.59 -6.03
N SER A 45 -5.70 4.63 -5.83
CA SER A 45 -6.40 5.92 -5.81
C SER A 45 -5.88 6.86 -4.71
N ARG A 46 -5.38 6.29 -3.61
CA ARG A 46 -4.78 7.09 -2.55
C ARG A 46 -3.39 7.55 -2.94
N VAL A 47 -2.66 6.67 -3.62
CA VAL A 47 -1.33 7.01 -4.16
C VAL A 47 -1.43 8.14 -5.19
N GLU A 48 -2.46 8.12 -6.02
CA GLU A 48 -2.68 9.18 -7.01
C GLU A 48 -2.91 10.53 -6.35
N LYS A 49 -3.64 10.55 -5.26
CA LYS A 49 -3.84 11.79 -4.48
C LYS A 49 -2.52 12.31 -3.93
N LEU A 50 -1.67 11.40 -3.46
CA LEU A 50 -0.34 11.75 -3.01
C LEU A 50 0.50 12.30 -4.14
N GLN A 51 0.42 11.69 -5.32
CA GLN A 51 1.21 12.10 -6.46
C GLN A 51 0.94 13.52 -6.89
N ARG A 52 -0.31 13.96 -6.83
CA ARG A 52 -0.65 15.33 -7.20
C ARG A 52 0.02 16.35 -6.30
N GLY A 53 0.26 15.99 -5.04
CA GLY A 53 0.89 16.89 -4.10
C GLY A 53 2.36 16.58 -3.82
N ASN A 54 2.77 15.33 -3.95
CA ASN A 54 4.08 14.87 -3.49
C ASN A 54 4.74 13.85 -4.43
N LEU A 55 4.51 13.99 -5.73
CA LEU A 55 5.02 13.02 -6.70
C LEU A 55 6.52 12.81 -6.60
N GLU A 56 7.27 13.89 -6.52
CA GLU A 56 8.73 13.81 -6.43
C GLU A 56 9.18 13.11 -5.15
N SER A 57 8.53 13.41 -4.03
CA SER A 57 8.82 12.76 -2.76
C SER A 57 8.59 11.26 -2.84
N LEU A 58 7.47 10.87 -3.40
CA LEU A 58 7.12 9.46 -3.53
C LEU A 58 8.08 8.74 -4.46
N GLU A 59 8.34 9.32 -5.62
CA GLU A 59 9.28 8.74 -6.58
C GLU A 59 10.69 8.67 -6.01
N GLY A 60 11.10 9.71 -5.30
CA GLY A 60 12.41 9.73 -4.64
C GLY A 60 12.52 8.62 -3.62
N ALA A 61 11.48 8.42 -2.80
CA ALA A 61 11.44 7.36 -1.82
C ALA A 61 11.50 5.98 -2.48
N MET A 62 10.80 5.82 -3.60
CA MET A 62 10.78 4.55 -4.33
C MET A 62 12.09 4.25 -5.03
N ARG A 63 12.79 5.27 -5.51
CA ARG A 63 14.06 5.10 -6.20
C ARG A 63 15.20 4.78 -5.26
N ARG A 64 15.10 5.20 -4.01
CA ARG A 64 16.14 4.92 -3.04
C ARG A 64 16.04 3.46 -2.62
N PRO A 65 17.08 2.66 -2.83
CA PRO A 65 17.04 1.32 -2.28
C PRO A 65 16.87 1.40 -0.78
N LEU A 66 15.91 0.67 -0.24
CA LEU A 66 15.64 0.70 1.19
C LEU A 66 16.86 0.33 2.04
N TYR A 67 17.79 -0.36 1.43
CA TYR A 67 18.96 -0.87 2.14
C TYR A 67 20.24 -0.11 1.80
N GLN A 68 20.17 0.83 0.88
CA GLN A 68 21.35 1.57 0.48
C GLN A 68 21.82 2.47 1.61
N GLY A 69 23.07 2.34 1.96
CA GLY A 69 23.64 3.10 3.05
C GLY A 69 23.16 2.70 4.43
N VAL A 70 22.40 1.62 4.53
CA VAL A 70 21.89 1.15 5.81
C VAL A 70 23.02 0.46 6.56
N LYS A 71 23.33 0.99 7.74
CA LYS A 71 24.29 0.38 8.66
C LYS A 71 23.51 -0.39 9.71
N GLY A 72 24.22 -1.18 10.52
CA GLY A 72 23.60 -2.02 11.53
C GLY A 72 22.53 -1.34 12.36
N GLY A 73 22.78 -0.09 12.79
CA GLY A 73 21.82 0.67 13.59
C GLY A 73 20.56 1.02 12.85
N GLU A 74 20.68 1.33 11.57
CA GLU A 74 19.52 1.70 10.75
C GLU A 74 18.65 0.50 10.42
N ARG A 75 19.26 -0.67 10.25
CA ARG A 75 18.50 -1.91 10.02
C ARG A 75 17.55 -2.21 11.18
N LYS A 76 17.95 -1.82 12.39
CA LYS A 76 17.11 -2.03 13.57
C LYS A 76 15.88 -1.15 13.61
N ARG A 77 15.84 -0.10 12.78
CA ARG A 77 14.69 0.82 12.70
C ARG A 77 13.54 0.24 11.88
N GLY A 78 13.80 -0.79 11.11
CA GLY A 78 12.80 -1.42 10.29
C GLY A 78 12.78 -2.93 10.48
N LYS A 79 11.61 -3.50 10.28
CA LYS A 79 11.41 -4.94 10.40
C LYS A 79 10.57 -5.42 9.23
N GLN A 80 10.84 -6.62 8.77
CA GLN A 80 10.06 -7.24 7.71
C GLN A 80 8.66 -7.55 8.24
N ARG A 81 7.64 -7.07 7.51
CA ARG A 81 6.25 -7.32 7.84
C ARG A 81 5.58 -8.03 6.67
N ASN A 82 4.63 -8.89 6.99
CA ASN A 82 3.89 -9.63 5.99
C ASN A 82 2.53 -9.01 5.80
N PHE A 83 2.15 -8.79 4.54
CA PHE A 83 0.85 -8.25 4.18
C PHE A 83 0.12 -9.30 3.36
N TRP A 84 -1.04 -9.71 3.83
CA TRP A 84 -1.83 -10.75 3.18
C TRP A 84 -2.97 -10.10 2.42
N LEU A 85 -3.07 -10.40 1.13
CA LEU A 85 -3.94 -9.70 0.20
C LEU A 85 -4.91 -10.66 -0.48
N THR A 86 -6.07 -10.13 -0.88
CA THR A 86 -7.00 -10.86 -1.76
C THR A 86 -6.40 -10.91 -3.17
N ASP A 87 -7.00 -11.73 -4.03
CA ASP A 87 -6.58 -11.79 -5.43
C ASP A 87 -6.63 -10.42 -6.10
N ALA A 88 -7.71 -9.68 -5.88
CA ALA A 88 -7.87 -8.35 -6.49
C ALA A 88 -6.84 -7.36 -5.96
N GLU A 89 -6.64 -7.34 -4.64
CA GLU A 89 -5.66 -6.45 -4.02
C GLU A 89 -4.25 -6.75 -4.52
N PHE A 90 -3.91 -8.02 -4.62
CA PHE A 90 -2.59 -8.45 -5.09
C PHE A 90 -2.38 -8.05 -6.54
N GLU A 91 -3.36 -8.27 -7.39
CA GLU A 91 -3.29 -7.89 -8.79
C GLU A 91 -3.13 -6.38 -8.95
N LEU A 92 -3.88 -5.61 -8.16
CA LEU A 92 -3.80 -4.16 -8.19
C LEU A 92 -2.40 -3.66 -7.80
N VAL A 93 -1.85 -4.20 -6.71
CA VAL A 93 -0.50 -3.86 -6.27
C VAL A 93 0.53 -4.26 -7.32
N THR A 94 0.36 -5.43 -7.94
CA THR A 94 1.25 -5.90 -8.99
C THR A 94 1.30 -4.92 -10.15
N ARG A 95 0.14 -4.48 -10.62
CA ARG A 95 0.05 -3.53 -11.74
C ARG A 95 0.61 -2.17 -11.37
N ALA A 96 0.31 -1.69 -10.17
CA ALA A 96 0.79 -0.39 -9.70
C ALA A 96 2.31 -0.40 -9.56
N ALA A 97 2.89 -1.46 -9.04
CA ALA A 97 4.33 -1.61 -8.90
C ALA A 97 5.00 -1.65 -10.28
N ALA A 98 4.46 -2.45 -11.19
CA ALA A 98 4.99 -2.59 -12.55
C ALA A 98 4.97 -1.25 -13.29
N LYS A 99 3.90 -0.50 -13.14
CA LYS A 99 3.77 0.81 -13.78
C LYS A 99 4.88 1.77 -13.37
N ARG A 100 5.43 1.59 -12.18
CA ARG A 100 6.50 2.42 -11.65
C ARG A 100 7.88 1.77 -11.75
N GLY A 101 7.95 0.59 -12.35
CA GLY A 101 9.21 -0.14 -12.49
C GLY A 101 9.75 -0.67 -11.18
N LEU A 102 8.88 -1.00 -10.24
CA LEU A 102 9.26 -1.48 -8.92
C LEU A 102 8.82 -2.92 -8.69
N ILE A 103 9.54 -3.63 -7.84
CA ILE A 103 9.06 -4.90 -7.33
C ILE A 103 7.97 -4.63 -6.28
N ARG A 104 7.12 -5.61 -6.02
CA ARG A 104 5.98 -5.44 -5.12
C ARG A 104 6.38 -5.00 -3.72
N SER A 105 7.41 -5.61 -3.14
CA SER A 105 7.84 -5.28 -1.78
C SER A 105 8.31 -3.84 -1.66
N ALA A 106 9.03 -3.34 -2.67
CA ALA A 106 9.48 -1.95 -2.69
C ALA A 106 8.30 -0.98 -2.80
N TYR A 107 7.33 -1.32 -3.66
CA TYR A 107 6.12 -0.51 -3.81
C TYR A 107 5.33 -0.45 -2.50
N VAL A 108 5.15 -1.59 -1.84
CA VAL A 108 4.41 -1.67 -0.58
C VAL A 108 5.11 -0.84 0.49
N ALA A 109 6.41 -1.01 0.66
CA ALA A 109 7.16 -0.28 1.66
C ALA A 109 7.07 1.23 1.44
N ALA A 110 7.33 1.68 0.21
CA ALA A 110 7.29 3.11 -0.11
C ALA A 110 5.90 3.69 0.11
N THR A 111 4.87 2.98 -0.35
CA THR A 111 3.49 3.45 -0.25
C THR A 111 3.04 3.54 1.21
N ILE A 112 3.32 2.52 2.00
CA ILE A 112 2.93 2.51 3.42
C ILE A 112 3.64 3.65 4.16
N HIS A 113 4.94 3.82 3.96
CA HIS A 113 5.69 4.90 4.61
C HIS A 113 5.13 6.28 4.24
N GLU A 114 4.84 6.49 2.97
CA GLU A 114 4.32 7.78 2.50
C GLU A 114 2.91 8.04 3.04
N GLN A 115 2.06 7.02 3.03
CA GLN A 115 0.70 7.15 3.55
C GLN A 115 0.68 7.44 5.05
N ILE A 116 1.57 6.80 5.80
CA ILE A 116 1.66 7.08 7.25
C ILE A 116 2.10 8.52 7.48
N GLY A 117 3.10 8.98 6.74
CA GLY A 117 3.57 10.36 6.85
C GLY A 117 2.46 11.36 6.54
N LEU A 118 1.69 11.09 5.50
CA LEU A 118 0.57 11.97 5.13
C LEU A 118 -0.52 11.93 6.19
N ALA A 119 -0.86 10.75 6.69
CA ALA A 119 -1.87 10.61 7.73
C ALA A 119 -1.46 11.35 9.00
N ASP A 120 -0.18 11.25 9.40
CA ASP A 120 0.33 11.98 10.56
C ASP A 120 0.14 13.49 10.38
N SER A 121 0.43 14.01 9.20
CA SER A 121 0.28 15.44 8.94
C SER A 121 -1.16 15.90 8.94
N GLN A 122 -2.11 14.99 8.71
CA GLN A 122 -3.54 15.30 8.61
C GLN A 122 -4.35 14.85 9.82
N GLY A 123 -3.71 14.32 10.85
CA GLY A 123 -4.41 13.88 12.05
C GLY A 123 -5.12 12.54 11.92
N TRP A 124 -4.68 11.71 11.01
CA TRP A 124 -5.21 10.36 10.79
C TRP A 124 -6.70 10.33 10.46
N PRO A 125 -7.11 10.96 9.36
CA PRO A 125 -8.52 11.02 8.98
C PRO A 125 -8.99 9.71 8.33
N LEU A 126 -9.07 8.64 9.09
CA LEU A 126 -9.56 7.36 8.59
C LEU A 126 -11.08 7.40 8.50
N PRO A 127 -11.65 7.04 7.35
CA PRO A 127 -13.10 7.05 7.20
C PRO A 127 -13.76 5.94 8.00
N ASP A 128 -15.03 6.10 8.31
CA ASP A 128 -15.83 5.04 8.91
C ASP A 128 -16.16 4.00 7.84
N GLY A 129 -16.39 2.79 8.28
CA GLY A 129 -16.90 1.75 7.38
C GLY A 129 -15.86 1.06 6.51
N ILE A 130 -14.57 1.17 6.85
CA ILE A 130 -13.55 0.38 6.16
C ILE A 130 -13.73 -1.07 6.59
N THR A 131 -13.95 -1.96 5.63
CA THR A 131 -14.08 -3.40 5.89
C THR A 131 -13.26 -4.17 4.87
N ASN A 132 -13.01 -5.44 5.16
CA ASN A 132 -12.34 -6.31 4.21
C ASN A 132 -13.08 -6.33 2.88
N ALA A 133 -14.41 -6.42 2.94
CA ALA A 133 -15.23 -6.44 1.74
C ALA A 133 -15.15 -5.13 0.96
N SER A 134 -15.12 -3.98 1.66
CA SER A 134 -15.07 -2.69 0.98
C SER A 134 -13.73 -2.46 0.29
N VAL A 135 -12.63 -2.87 0.91
CA VAL A 135 -11.30 -2.74 0.30
C VAL A 135 -11.19 -3.63 -0.92
N ASP A 136 -11.63 -4.88 -0.80
CA ASP A 136 -11.61 -5.82 -1.92
C ASP A 136 -12.48 -5.34 -3.08
N ALA A 137 -13.67 -4.83 -2.77
CA ALA A 137 -14.59 -4.31 -3.79
C ALA A 137 -13.97 -3.11 -4.52
N GLU A 138 -13.30 -2.23 -3.79
CA GLU A 138 -12.63 -1.09 -4.39
C GLU A 138 -11.51 -1.55 -5.33
N ALA A 139 -10.73 -2.54 -4.90
CA ALA A 139 -9.67 -3.11 -5.73
C ALA A 139 -10.23 -3.68 -7.02
N LYS A 140 -11.32 -4.45 -6.94
CA LYS A 140 -11.99 -5.02 -8.11
C LYS A 140 -12.49 -3.94 -9.05
N ASN A 141 -13.07 -2.89 -8.49
CA ASN A 141 -13.61 -1.79 -9.28
C ASN A 141 -12.50 -1.06 -10.05
N LEU A 142 -11.36 -0.81 -9.39
CA LEU A 142 -10.23 -0.16 -10.04
C LEU A 142 -9.62 -1.03 -11.13
N LEU A 143 -9.51 -2.33 -10.91
CA LEU A 143 -9.02 -3.25 -11.93
C LEU A 143 -9.92 -3.24 -13.16
N ARG A 144 -11.24 -3.23 -12.96
CA ARG A 144 -12.19 -3.17 -14.05
C ARG A 144 -12.02 -1.87 -14.85
N LYS A 145 -11.85 -0.76 -14.15
CA LYS A 145 -11.62 0.54 -14.81
C LYS A 145 -10.34 0.55 -15.63
N MET A 146 -9.29 -0.07 -15.12
CA MET A 146 -8.03 -0.18 -15.83
C MET A 146 -8.18 -0.99 -17.11
N GLU A 147 -8.94 -2.08 -17.06
CA GLU A 147 -9.20 -2.92 -18.22
C GLU A 147 -10.06 -2.19 -19.24
N GLU A 148 -11.06 -1.45 -18.81
CA GLU A 148 -11.90 -0.63 -19.70
C GLU A 148 -11.08 0.43 -20.42
N SER A 149 -10.19 1.12 -19.69
CA SER A 149 -9.31 2.13 -20.27
C SER A 149 -8.36 1.51 -21.31
N ALA A 150 -7.76 0.36 -20.98
CA ALA A 150 -6.88 -0.33 -21.92
C ALA A 150 -7.63 -0.77 -23.17
N SER A 151 -8.86 -1.26 -23.01
CA SER A 151 -9.70 -1.67 -24.12
C SER A 151 -10.06 -0.49 -25.01
N GLU A 152 -10.41 0.64 -24.41
CA GLU A 152 -10.73 1.87 -25.15
C GLU A 152 -9.53 2.38 -25.93
N GLU A 153 -8.36 2.37 -25.33
CA GLU A 153 -7.11 2.76 -25.99
C GLU A 153 -6.83 1.83 -27.17
N SER A 154 -7.04 0.54 -26.98
CA SER A 154 -6.82 -0.47 -28.01
C SER A 154 -7.79 -0.30 -29.18
N THR A 155 -9.04 0.09 -28.93
CA THR A 155 -10.05 0.27 -29.98
C THR A 155 -10.04 1.67 -30.57
N GLY A 156 -9.38 2.62 -29.94
CA GLY A 156 -9.31 4.00 -30.40
C GLY A 156 -8.36 4.23 -31.57
N ASN A 157 -7.74 3.19 -32.05
CA ASN A 157 -6.86 3.28 -33.21
C ASN A 157 -7.58 2.81 -34.51
#